data_9340af8eef408b92d6d84f1692399b25
#
_entry.id   9340af8eef408b92d6d84f1692399b25
#
_cell.length_a   1.000
_cell.length_b   1.000
_cell.length_c   1.000
_cell.angle_alpha   90.00
_cell.angle_beta   90.00
_cell.angle_gamma   90.00
#
_symmetry.space_group_name_H-M   'P 1'
#
loop_
_entity.id
_entity.type
_entity.pdbx_description
1 polymer ?
#
loop_
_entity_poly.entity_id
_entity_poly.type
_entity_poly.pdbx_seq_one_letter_code
_entity_poly.pdbx_strand_id
1 'polypeptide(L)'
;MTENELLQIKDLDLILDDTVILKDLSLTVNAGQVYALIGPNGCGKSSLAYTLMGLDGYSPSNGEVLFKGEDITDLATQERAQKGITLAWQQPARFEGVKVRKFLALGLESQGREVTEQQLRWALNEVAINPDRYLDREVDDTLSGGERKRIELASILLMDPDLVILDEPDSGVDVIALNNISQVINSFRAQGTGVVLITHSDEMLDLADTAALVCGGNIVRRGQPQQIAAYFKDDCSPCGDNECLVEVAANDR
;
A
#
# COMPACT_ATOMS: atom_id res chain seq x y z
N MET A 1 -11.45 -4.09 20.72
CA MET A 1 -11.52 -3.89 19.25
C MET A 1 -12.97 -3.83 18.85
N THR A 2 -13.35 -2.88 18.03
CA THR A 2 -14.65 -2.90 17.36
C THR A 2 -14.63 -4.03 16.30
N GLU A 3 -15.78 -4.63 15.98
CA GLU A 3 -15.89 -5.79 15.06
C GLU A 3 -15.32 -5.54 13.64
N ASN A 4 -14.85 -4.34 13.33
CA ASN A 4 -14.42 -3.94 11.98
C ASN A 4 -12.92 -3.55 11.87
N GLU A 5 -12.16 -3.53 12.97
CA GLU A 5 -10.73 -3.15 12.95
C GLU A 5 -9.89 -4.27 12.33
N LEU A 6 -9.28 -3.99 11.18
CA LEU A 6 -8.45 -4.94 10.44
C LEU A 6 -6.97 -4.84 10.82
N LEU A 7 -6.42 -3.62 10.78
CA LEU A 7 -5.04 -3.30 11.12
C LEU A 7 -5.01 -2.23 12.22
N GLN A 8 -4.20 -2.44 13.27
CA GLN A 8 -3.87 -1.42 14.27
C GLN A 8 -2.37 -1.31 14.39
N ILE A 9 -1.87 -0.09 14.37
CA ILE A 9 -0.49 0.26 14.71
C ILE A 9 -0.55 1.10 15.96
N LYS A 10 0.28 0.78 16.96
CA LYS A 10 0.34 1.47 18.24
C LYS A 10 1.76 1.86 18.57
N ASP A 11 1.98 3.17 18.72
CA ASP A 11 3.21 3.78 19.22
C ASP A 11 4.48 3.24 18.53
N LEU A 12 4.40 3.09 17.19
CA LEU A 12 5.43 2.44 16.38
C LEU A 12 6.62 3.37 16.18
N ASP A 13 7.79 2.89 16.58
CA ASP A 13 9.08 3.49 16.27
C ASP A 13 9.85 2.61 15.29
N LEU A 14 10.53 3.23 14.32
CA LEU A 14 11.45 2.57 13.41
C LEU A 14 12.76 3.34 13.35
N ILE A 15 13.87 2.64 13.60
CA ILE A 15 15.23 3.17 13.51
C ILE A 15 15.98 2.37 12.44
N LEU A 16 16.53 3.06 11.44
CA LEU A 16 17.37 2.47 10.40
C LEU A 16 18.73 3.19 10.41
N ASP A 17 19.82 2.43 10.49
CA ASP A 17 21.19 2.97 10.48
C ASP A 17 21.35 4.15 11.47
N ASP A 18 20.92 3.97 12.71
CA ASP A 18 20.92 4.98 13.79
C ASP A 18 20.05 6.23 13.53
N THR A 19 19.27 6.22 12.44
CA THR A 19 18.35 7.31 12.10
C THR A 19 16.91 6.93 12.46
N VAL A 20 16.23 7.81 13.19
CA VAL A 20 14.80 7.64 13.49
C VAL A 20 14.00 7.95 12.23
N ILE A 21 13.32 6.93 11.69
CA ILE A 21 12.49 7.03 10.48
C ILE A 21 11.02 7.21 10.83
N LEU A 22 10.53 6.45 11.81
CA LEU A 22 9.17 6.57 12.34
C LEU A 22 9.26 6.78 13.85
N LYS A 23 8.35 7.59 14.39
CA LYS A 23 8.32 7.92 15.80
C LYS A 23 6.88 8.04 16.28
N ASP A 24 6.52 7.25 17.29
CA ASP A 24 5.21 7.28 17.96
C ASP A 24 4.04 7.25 16.95
N LEU A 25 4.18 6.43 15.89
CA LEU A 25 3.21 6.37 14.82
C LEU A 25 2.11 5.38 15.19
N SER A 26 0.88 5.88 15.26
CA SER A 26 -0.28 5.04 15.54
C SER A 26 -1.35 5.29 14.48
N LEU A 27 -2.01 4.23 13.96
CA LEU A 27 -3.17 4.33 13.07
C LEU A 27 -4.01 3.06 13.13
N THR A 28 -5.25 3.17 12.63
CA THR A 28 -6.16 2.03 12.50
C THR A 28 -6.78 2.03 11.12
N VAL A 29 -6.83 0.86 10.48
CA VAL A 29 -7.51 0.64 9.20
C VAL A 29 -8.60 -0.41 9.40
N ASN A 30 -9.79 -0.14 8.90
CA ASN A 30 -10.93 -1.06 8.97
C ASN A 30 -11.01 -1.95 7.70
N ALA A 31 -11.70 -3.07 7.80
CA ALA A 31 -12.03 -3.88 6.65
C ALA A 31 -12.85 -3.06 5.63
N GLY A 32 -12.50 -3.16 4.34
CA GLY A 32 -13.15 -2.41 3.26
C GLY A 32 -12.89 -0.89 3.26
N GLN A 33 -11.98 -0.41 4.09
CA GLN A 33 -11.59 1.00 4.15
C GLN A 33 -10.39 1.28 3.26
N VAL A 34 -10.43 2.39 2.52
CA VAL A 34 -9.25 2.98 1.87
C VAL A 34 -8.69 4.08 2.76
N TYR A 35 -7.52 3.83 3.35
CA TYR A 35 -6.81 4.75 4.22
C TYR A 35 -5.60 5.34 3.50
N ALA A 36 -5.62 6.63 3.20
CA ALA A 36 -4.53 7.29 2.49
C ALA A 36 -3.44 7.80 3.44
N LEU A 37 -2.19 7.66 3.02
CA LEU A 37 -1.02 8.28 3.64
C LEU A 37 -0.42 9.27 2.66
N ILE A 38 -0.36 10.55 3.05
CA ILE A 38 0.28 11.60 2.27
C ILE A 38 1.40 12.27 3.08
N GLY A 39 2.27 12.99 2.43
CA GLY A 39 3.37 13.71 3.09
C GLY A 39 4.59 13.85 2.16
N PRO A 40 5.58 14.66 2.54
CA PRO A 40 6.77 14.90 1.73
C PRO A 40 7.56 13.60 1.47
N ASN A 41 8.40 13.64 0.44
CA ASN A 41 9.31 12.53 0.16
C ASN A 41 10.31 12.37 1.33
N GLY A 42 10.61 11.13 1.68
CA GLY A 42 11.52 10.82 2.79
C GLY A 42 10.91 10.91 4.19
N CYS A 43 9.60 11.19 4.35
CA CYS A 43 8.97 11.28 5.67
C CYS A 43 8.60 9.91 6.31
N GLY A 44 8.97 8.78 5.69
CA GLY A 44 8.78 7.44 6.27
C GLY A 44 7.60 6.62 5.73
N LYS A 45 6.81 7.09 4.73
CA LYS A 45 5.62 6.37 4.22
C LYS A 45 5.94 4.98 3.67
N SER A 46 6.93 4.87 2.77
CA SER A 46 7.35 3.57 2.22
C SER A 46 8.02 2.71 3.29
N SER A 47 8.77 3.31 4.24
CA SER A 47 9.33 2.58 5.37
C SER A 47 8.23 1.97 6.25
N LEU A 48 7.13 2.70 6.47
CA LEU A 48 5.95 2.15 7.14
C LEU A 48 5.35 0.97 6.36
N ALA A 49 5.19 1.10 5.03
CA ALA A 49 4.70 0.01 4.18
C ALA A 49 5.59 -1.25 4.30
N TYR A 50 6.92 -1.08 4.31
CA TYR A 50 7.88 -2.17 4.44
C TYR A 50 7.86 -2.78 5.85
N THR A 51 7.71 -1.96 6.88
CA THR A 51 7.51 -2.42 8.26
C THR A 51 6.22 -3.25 8.38
N LEU A 52 5.12 -2.79 7.79
CA LEU A 52 3.84 -3.51 7.80
C LEU A 52 3.92 -4.84 7.04
N MET A 53 4.74 -4.92 5.99
CA MET A 53 4.97 -6.17 5.27
C MET A 53 5.98 -7.08 5.99
N GLY A 54 6.70 -6.61 7.00
CA GLY A 54 7.71 -7.37 7.73
C GLY A 54 8.95 -7.66 6.91
N LEU A 55 9.41 -6.68 6.10
CA LEU A 55 10.63 -6.83 5.31
C LEU A 55 11.86 -6.82 6.21
N ASP A 56 12.87 -7.59 5.81
CA ASP A 56 14.16 -7.62 6.49
C ASP A 56 14.75 -6.22 6.59
N GLY A 57 15.22 -5.86 7.79
CA GLY A 57 15.77 -4.53 8.09
C GLY A 57 14.72 -3.48 8.47
N TYR A 58 13.42 -3.77 8.39
CA TYR A 58 12.33 -2.85 8.76
C TYR A 58 11.56 -3.30 10.01
N SER A 59 12.24 -3.96 10.95
CA SER A 59 11.64 -4.35 12.21
C SER A 59 11.46 -3.15 13.13
N PRO A 60 10.27 -2.96 13.74
CA PRO A 60 10.04 -1.89 14.71
C PRO A 60 11.03 -1.94 15.88
N SER A 61 11.49 -0.81 16.34
CA SER A 61 12.30 -0.68 17.55
C SER A 61 11.42 -0.55 18.81
N ASN A 62 10.16 -0.15 18.66
CA ASN A 62 9.14 -0.05 19.70
C ASN A 62 7.74 -0.09 19.07
N GLY A 63 6.71 -0.36 19.87
CA GLY A 63 5.32 -0.37 19.45
C GLY A 63 4.82 -1.74 19.00
N GLU A 64 3.57 -1.79 18.57
CA GLU A 64 2.86 -3.02 18.19
C GLU A 64 2.16 -2.87 16.84
N VAL A 65 2.17 -3.94 16.05
CA VAL A 65 1.35 -4.09 14.84
C VAL A 65 0.38 -5.24 15.04
N LEU A 66 -0.91 -4.93 15.13
CA LEU A 66 -1.98 -5.92 15.29
C LEU A 66 -2.76 -6.06 13.99
N PHE A 67 -2.93 -7.28 13.52
CA PHE A 67 -3.73 -7.62 12.34
C PHE A 67 -4.82 -8.62 12.71
N LYS A 68 -6.08 -8.27 12.48
CA LYS A 68 -7.25 -9.04 12.92
C LYS A 68 -7.21 -9.40 14.42
N GLY A 69 -6.60 -8.51 15.23
CA GLY A 69 -6.43 -8.70 16.67
C GLY A 69 -5.25 -9.55 17.12
N GLU A 70 -4.51 -10.14 16.20
CA GLU A 70 -3.29 -10.85 16.51
C GLU A 70 -2.07 -9.92 16.38
N ASP A 71 -1.13 -10.04 17.29
CA ASP A 71 0.15 -9.35 17.21
C ASP A 71 1.01 -10.01 16.11
N ILE A 72 1.37 -9.20 15.10
CA ILE A 72 2.21 -9.61 13.98
C ILE A 72 3.56 -8.89 13.96
N THR A 73 3.89 -8.16 15.02
CA THR A 73 5.06 -7.27 15.08
C THR A 73 6.35 -7.98 14.68
N ASP A 74 6.56 -9.19 15.17
CA ASP A 74 7.80 -9.97 14.94
C ASP A 74 7.65 -11.02 13.81
N LEU A 75 6.50 -11.09 13.14
CA LEU A 75 6.28 -12.06 12.06
C LEU A 75 7.05 -11.67 10.80
N ALA A 76 7.68 -12.66 10.18
CA ALA A 76 8.37 -12.50 8.90
C ALA A 76 7.38 -12.20 7.74
N THR A 77 7.91 -11.64 6.66
CA THR A 77 7.15 -11.30 5.43
C THR A 77 6.26 -12.44 4.94
N GLN A 78 6.80 -13.67 4.90
CA GLN A 78 6.05 -14.84 4.43
C GLN A 78 4.85 -15.15 5.32
N GLU A 79 4.99 -15.04 6.65
CA GLU A 79 3.92 -15.31 7.60
C GLU A 79 2.81 -14.25 7.50
N ARG A 80 3.18 -12.97 7.32
CA ARG A 80 2.21 -11.88 7.08
C ARG A 80 1.49 -12.05 5.76
N ALA A 81 2.20 -12.46 4.70
CA ALA A 81 1.57 -12.77 3.41
C ALA A 81 0.57 -13.93 3.52
N GLN A 82 0.88 -14.99 4.29
CA GLN A 82 -0.04 -16.09 4.55
C GLN A 82 -1.27 -15.67 5.37
N LYS A 83 -1.16 -14.62 6.17
CA LYS A 83 -2.29 -14.02 6.89
C LYS A 83 -3.17 -13.13 6.02
N GLY A 84 -2.80 -12.87 4.76
CA GLY A 84 -3.56 -12.06 3.82
C GLY A 84 -3.11 -10.60 3.71
N ILE A 85 -1.88 -10.28 4.09
CA ILE A 85 -1.28 -8.94 3.87
C ILE A 85 -0.44 -8.98 2.61
N THR A 86 -0.57 -7.98 1.73
CA THR A 86 0.25 -7.87 0.51
C THR A 86 0.64 -6.43 0.22
N LEU A 87 1.71 -6.27 -0.56
CA LEU A 87 2.28 -4.98 -0.93
C LEU A 87 2.43 -4.89 -2.45
N ALA A 88 1.89 -3.83 -3.06
CA ALA A 88 2.26 -3.39 -4.40
C ALA A 88 3.38 -2.36 -4.29
N TRP A 89 4.48 -2.64 -4.96
CA TRP A 89 5.70 -1.84 -4.87
C TRP A 89 5.60 -0.53 -5.68
N GLN A 90 6.30 0.49 -5.22
CA GLN A 90 6.45 1.74 -5.99
C GLN A 90 7.00 1.45 -7.40
N GLN A 91 8.00 0.58 -7.51
CA GLN A 91 8.52 0.09 -8.78
C GLN A 91 8.26 -1.41 -8.89
N PRO A 92 7.36 -1.85 -9.79
CA PRO A 92 7.11 -3.26 -10.01
C PRO A 92 8.37 -4.03 -10.36
N ALA A 93 8.51 -5.21 -9.77
CA ALA A 93 9.65 -6.07 -10.02
C ALA A 93 9.69 -6.54 -11.50
N ARG A 94 10.90 -6.85 -11.97
CA ARG A 94 11.17 -7.39 -13.30
C ARG A 94 11.65 -8.82 -13.14
N PHE A 95 11.12 -9.71 -13.96
CA PHE A 95 11.42 -11.13 -13.89
C PHE A 95 11.74 -11.63 -15.30
N GLU A 96 13.02 -11.55 -15.69
CA GLU A 96 13.46 -12.11 -16.97
C GLU A 96 13.16 -13.60 -17.06
N GLY A 97 12.62 -14.05 -18.18
CA GLY A 97 12.24 -15.44 -18.41
C GLY A 97 10.96 -15.89 -17.72
N VAL A 98 10.27 -15.03 -16.96
CA VAL A 98 9.00 -15.36 -16.31
C VAL A 98 7.85 -14.80 -17.11
N LYS A 99 6.99 -15.69 -17.64
CA LYS A 99 5.77 -15.28 -18.34
C LYS A 99 4.74 -14.70 -17.38
N VAL A 100 3.91 -13.78 -17.89
CA VAL A 100 2.80 -13.15 -17.14
C VAL A 100 1.91 -14.21 -16.48
N ARG A 101 1.53 -15.29 -17.20
CA ARG A 101 0.73 -16.38 -16.61
C ARG A 101 1.39 -17.01 -15.38
N LYS A 102 2.71 -17.20 -15.41
CA LYS A 102 3.45 -17.77 -14.27
C LYS A 102 3.56 -16.78 -13.14
N PHE A 103 3.85 -15.52 -13.45
CA PHE A 103 3.91 -14.45 -12.46
C PHE A 103 2.58 -14.30 -11.70
N LEU A 104 1.45 -14.27 -12.42
CA LEU A 104 0.11 -14.19 -11.83
C LEU A 104 -0.20 -15.40 -10.92
N ALA A 105 0.31 -16.58 -11.25
CA ALA A 105 0.07 -17.80 -10.49
C ALA A 105 0.91 -17.88 -9.20
N LEU A 106 2.08 -17.22 -9.12
CA LEU A 106 3.06 -17.39 -8.04
C LEU A 106 2.47 -17.15 -6.65
N GLY A 107 1.66 -16.09 -6.49
CA GLY A 107 1.04 -15.76 -5.21
C GLY A 107 0.10 -16.86 -4.71
N LEU A 108 -0.74 -17.41 -5.59
CA LEU A 108 -1.66 -18.51 -5.27
C LEU A 108 -0.91 -19.82 -5.01
N GLU A 109 0.08 -20.14 -5.86
CA GLU A 109 0.90 -21.34 -5.69
C GLU A 109 1.65 -21.35 -4.34
N SER A 110 2.14 -20.19 -3.89
CA SER A 110 2.79 -20.07 -2.58
C SER A 110 1.84 -20.34 -1.40
N GLN A 111 0.53 -20.18 -1.62
CA GLN A 111 -0.54 -20.53 -0.69
C GLN A 111 -1.04 -21.97 -0.87
N GLY A 112 -0.43 -22.77 -1.76
CA GLY A 112 -0.88 -24.12 -2.10
C GLY A 112 -2.18 -24.18 -2.90
N ARG A 113 -2.56 -23.07 -3.57
CA ARG A 113 -3.77 -22.96 -4.41
C ARG A 113 -3.39 -23.06 -5.88
N GLU A 114 -4.20 -23.79 -6.64
CA GLU A 114 -4.07 -23.82 -8.10
C GLU A 114 -4.85 -22.65 -8.72
N VAL A 115 -4.32 -22.11 -9.83
CA VAL A 115 -4.98 -21.08 -10.60
C VAL A 115 -5.45 -21.63 -11.95
N THR A 116 -6.69 -21.32 -12.32
CA THR A 116 -7.27 -21.71 -13.61
C THR A 116 -6.98 -20.65 -14.69
N GLU A 117 -6.98 -21.05 -15.96
CA GLU A 117 -6.87 -20.13 -17.09
C GLU A 117 -7.97 -19.03 -17.05
N GLN A 118 -9.17 -19.39 -16.58
CA GLN A 118 -10.27 -18.44 -16.45
C GLN A 118 -9.99 -17.34 -15.42
N GLN A 119 -9.37 -17.69 -14.29
CA GLN A 119 -8.98 -16.74 -13.25
C GLN A 119 -7.86 -15.80 -13.75
N LEU A 120 -6.87 -16.34 -14.48
CA LEU A 120 -5.82 -15.53 -15.08
C LEU A 120 -6.38 -14.49 -16.05
N ARG A 121 -7.30 -14.94 -16.91
CA ARG A 121 -7.98 -14.05 -17.86
C ARG A 121 -8.85 -13.00 -17.18
N TRP A 122 -9.57 -13.39 -16.15
CA TRP A 122 -10.37 -12.47 -15.35
C TRP A 122 -9.49 -11.39 -14.74
N ALA A 123 -8.41 -11.75 -14.05
CA ALA A 123 -7.53 -10.79 -13.38
C ALA A 123 -6.91 -9.78 -14.36
N LEU A 124 -6.47 -10.22 -15.55
CA LEU A 124 -5.95 -9.31 -16.57
C LEU A 124 -7.02 -8.37 -17.12
N ASN A 125 -8.25 -8.85 -17.30
CA ASN A 125 -9.37 -8.00 -17.75
C ASN A 125 -9.72 -6.93 -16.71
N GLU A 126 -9.70 -7.26 -15.40
CA GLU A 126 -9.95 -6.29 -14.31
C GLU A 126 -8.96 -5.11 -14.35
N VAL A 127 -7.75 -5.36 -14.81
CA VAL A 127 -6.72 -4.30 -14.95
C VAL A 127 -6.61 -3.77 -16.40
N ALA A 128 -7.60 -4.02 -17.25
CA ALA A 128 -7.65 -3.62 -18.66
C ALA A 128 -6.40 -4.04 -19.48
N ILE A 129 -5.91 -5.26 -19.24
CA ILE A 129 -4.85 -5.92 -20.01
C ILE A 129 -5.49 -7.06 -20.82
N ASN A 130 -5.26 -7.10 -22.15
CA ASN A 130 -5.79 -8.15 -23.00
C ASN A 130 -5.08 -9.50 -22.74
N PRO A 131 -5.77 -10.53 -22.21
CA PRO A 131 -5.15 -11.80 -21.85
C PRO A 131 -4.49 -12.53 -23.05
N ASP A 132 -5.11 -12.48 -24.23
CA ASP A 132 -4.59 -13.20 -25.43
C ASP A 132 -3.25 -12.64 -25.92
N ARG A 133 -2.97 -11.38 -25.59
CA ARG A 133 -1.72 -10.71 -25.98
C ARG A 133 -0.64 -10.80 -24.93
N TYR A 134 -1.01 -10.93 -23.62
CA TYR A 134 -0.07 -10.73 -22.52
C TYR A 134 0.24 -11.99 -21.73
N LEU A 135 -0.63 -12.99 -21.62
CA LEU A 135 -0.40 -14.19 -20.81
C LEU A 135 0.91 -14.90 -21.11
N ASP A 136 1.32 -14.94 -22.38
CA ASP A 136 2.54 -15.62 -22.82
C ASP A 136 3.74 -14.70 -23.01
N ARG A 137 3.61 -13.38 -22.72
CA ARG A 137 4.72 -12.43 -22.68
C ARG A 137 5.50 -12.56 -21.39
N GLU A 138 6.77 -12.18 -21.41
CA GLU A 138 7.61 -12.10 -20.22
C GLU A 138 7.35 -10.79 -19.44
N VAL A 139 7.57 -10.83 -18.12
CA VAL A 139 7.46 -9.66 -17.23
C VAL A 139 8.82 -8.95 -17.23
N ASP A 140 9.22 -8.41 -18.35
CA ASP A 140 10.52 -7.81 -18.63
C ASP A 140 10.42 -6.32 -19.02
N ASP A 141 11.51 -5.79 -19.57
CA ASP A 141 11.62 -4.39 -20.00
C ASP A 141 10.80 -4.06 -21.25
N THR A 142 10.26 -5.04 -21.96
CA THR A 142 9.37 -4.81 -23.12
C THR A 142 7.98 -4.36 -22.71
N LEU A 143 7.62 -4.55 -21.43
CA LEU A 143 6.41 -3.99 -20.83
C LEU A 143 6.65 -2.56 -20.36
N SER A 144 5.72 -1.66 -20.64
CA SER A 144 5.73 -0.31 -20.06
C SER A 144 5.58 -0.34 -18.53
N GLY A 145 5.96 0.74 -17.85
CA GLY A 145 5.79 0.86 -16.40
C GLY A 145 4.34 0.67 -15.96
N GLY A 146 3.39 1.29 -16.68
CA GLY A 146 1.95 1.14 -16.41
C GLY A 146 1.42 -0.27 -16.68
N GLU A 147 1.94 -0.99 -17.69
CA GLU A 147 1.57 -2.39 -17.92
C GLU A 147 2.07 -3.29 -16.79
N ARG A 148 3.32 -3.12 -16.34
CA ARG A 148 3.87 -3.88 -15.22
C ARG A 148 3.07 -3.64 -13.92
N LYS A 149 2.75 -2.38 -13.59
CA LYS A 149 1.92 -2.06 -12.41
C LYS A 149 0.56 -2.73 -12.47
N ARG A 150 -0.11 -2.69 -13.61
CA ARG A 150 -1.41 -3.35 -13.79
C ARG A 150 -1.31 -4.87 -13.69
N ILE A 151 -0.25 -5.49 -14.22
CA ILE A 151 -0.01 -6.92 -14.09
C ILE A 151 0.28 -7.30 -12.62
N GLU A 152 1.03 -6.48 -11.87
CA GLU A 152 1.24 -6.65 -10.43
C GLU A 152 -0.09 -6.59 -9.67
N LEU A 153 -0.93 -5.59 -9.93
CA LEU A 153 -2.26 -5.49 -9.33
C LEU A 153 -3.17 -6.68 -9.69
N ALA A 154 -3.08 -7.21 -10.92
CA ALA A 154 -3.79 -8.42 -11.32
C ALA A 154 -3.35 -9.64 -10.49
N SER A 155 -2.05 -9.76 -10.18
CA SER A 155 -1.56 -10.84 -9.30
C SER A 155 -2.09 -10.70 -7.86
N ILE A 156 -2.17 -9.48 -7.36
CA ILE A 156 -2.69 -9.18 -6.02
C ILE A 156 -4.20 -9.49 -5.97
N LEU A 157 -4.98 -9.13 -6.99
CA LEU A 157 -6.40 -9.47 -7.08
C LEU A 157 -6.65 -10.98 -6.99
N LEU A 158 -5.79 -11.79 -7.63
CA LEU A 158 -5.89 -13.25 -7.57
C LEU A 158 -5.58 -13.81 -6.18
N MET A 159 -4.72 -13.15 -5.43
CA MET A 159 -4.38 -13.57 -4.06
C MET A 159 -5.53 -13.37 -3.08
N ASP A 160 -6.49 -12.49 -3.39
CA ASP A 160 -7.66 -12.18 -2.57
C ASP A 160 -7.23 -11.77 -1.13
N PRO A 161 -6.43 -10.70 -0.98
CA PRO A 161 -5.88 -10.32 0.32
C PRO A 161 -6.94 -9.67 1.22
N ASP A 162 -6.73 -9.77 2.54
CA ASP A 162 -7.52 -9.00 3.52
C ASP A 162 -7.04 -7.54 3.63
N LEU A 163 -5.72 -7.32 3.47
CA LEU A 163 -5.09 -5.99 3.49
C LEU A 163 -4.13 -5.85 2.31
N VAL A 164 -4.30 -4.79 1.54
CA VAL A 164 -3.36 -4.40 0.48
C VAL A 164 -2.72 -3.06 0.81
N ILE A 165 -1.39 -3.00 0.69
CA ILE A 165 -0.61 -1.76 0.80
C ILE A 165 -0.21 -1.38 -0.62
N LEU A 166 -0.55 -0.17 -1.06
CA LEU A 166 -0.24 0.35 -2.38
C LEU A 166 0.74 1.52 -2.22
N ASP A 167 2.00 1.30 -2.60
CA ASP A 167 3.04 2.34 -2.49
C ASP A 167 3.17 3.07 -3.83
N GLU A 168 2.61 4.27 -3.92
CA GLU A 168 2.57 5.14 -5.10
C GLU A 168 2.13 4.40 -6.38
N PRO A 169 0.94 3.78 -6.39
CA PRO A 169 0.47 3.01 -7.56
C PRO A 169 0.28 3.89 -8.81
N ASP A 170 0.12 5.19 -8.62
CA ASP A 170 -0.06 6.24 -9.62
C ASP A 170 1.25 6.79 -10.20
N SER A 171 2.41 6.46 -9.61
CA SER A 171 3.70 6.99 -10.06
C SER A 171 4.09 6.48 -11.45
N GLY A 172 4.34 7.39 -12.39
CA GLY A 172 4.83 7.06 -13.74
C GLY A 172 3.81 6.37 -14.65
N VAL A 173 2.52 6.48 -14.36
CA VAL A 173 1.44 5.93 -15.20
C VAL A 173 0.68 7.04 -15.93
N ASP A 174 0.08 6.71 -17.07
CA ASP A 174 -0.80 7.62 -17.81
C ASP A 174 -2.23 7.65 -17.23
N VAL A 175 -3.04 8.62 -17.70
CA VAL A 175 -4.41 8.81 -17.22
C VAL A 175 -5.29 7.56 -17.41
N ILE A 176 -5.07 6.78 -18.46
CA ILE A 176 -5.85 5.56 -18.73
C ILE A 176 -5.49 4.48 -17.70
N ALA A 177 -4.21 4.30 -17.44
CA ALA A 177 -3.75 3.37 -16.41
C ALA A 177 -4.20 3.80 -15.00
N LEU A 178 -4.21 5.11 -14.72
CA LEU A 178 -4.70 5.67 -13.45
C LEU A 178 -6.18 5.30 -13.21
N ASN A 179 -7.04 5.48 -14.20
CA ASN A 179 -8.45 5.06 -14.12
C ASN A 179 -8.61 3.56 -13.83
N ASN A 180 -7.79 2.72 -14.46
CA ASN A 180 -7.83 1.28 -14.22
C ASN A 180 -7.37 0.92 -12.81
N ILE A 181 -6.33 1.60 -12.29
CA ILE A 181 -5.87 1.42 -10.90
C ILE A 181 -6.98 1.83 -9.92
N SER A 182 -7.68 2.94 -10.18
CA SER A 182 -8.83 3.38 -9.39
C SER A 182 -9.94 2.33 -9.34
N GLN A 183 -10.24 1.69 -10.46
CA GLN A 183 -11.22 0.60 -10.52
C GLN A 183 -10.79 -0.59 -9.68
N VAL A 184 -9.51 -0.97 -9.71
CA VAL A 184 -8.97 -2.06 -8.90
C VAL A 184 -9.05 -1.76 -7.41
N ILE A 185 -8.74 -0.52 -6.99
CA ILE A 185 -8.89 -0.09 -5.58
C ILE A 185 -10.36 -0.21 -5.14
N ASN A 186 -11.30 0.22 -5.98
CA ASN A 186 -12.72 0.06 -5.70
C ASN A 186 -13.15 -1.42 -5.65
N SER A 187 -12.55 -2.31 -6.46
CA SER A 187 -12.80 -3.74 -6.40
C SER A 187 -12.32 -4.34 -5.07
N PHE A 188 -11.13 -3.98 -4.58
CA PHE A 188 -10.64 -4.37 -3.25
C PHE A 188 -11.62 -3.93 -2.16
N ARG A 189 -12.02 -2.67 -2.17
CA ARG A 189 -13.00 -2.12 -1.23
C ARG A 189 -14.32 -2.90 -1.23
N ALA A 190 -14.85 -3.20 -2.42
CA ALA A 190 -16.11 -3.94 -2.57
C ALA A 190 -16.02 -5.38 -2.06
N GLN A 191 -14.84 -5.99 -2.07
CA GLN A 191 -14.56 -7.32 -1.52
C GLN A 191 -14.34 -7.31 0.00
N GLY A 192 -14.28 -6.12 0.63
CA GLY A 192 -14.00 -5.97 2.06
C GLY A 192 -12.51 -5.90 2.40
N THR A 193 -11.63 -5.87 1.40
CA THR A 193 -10.18 -5.70 1.59
C THR A 193 -9.88 -4.30 2.11
N GLY A 194 -9.12 -4.19 3.21
CA GLY A 194 -8.56 -2.92 3.67
C GLY A 194 -7.43 -2.46 2.75
N VAL A 195 -7.37 -1.17 2.48
CA VAL A 195 -6.35 -0.59 1.59
C VAL A 195 -5.59 0.50 2.33
N VAL A 196 -4.26 0.36 2.44
CA VAL A 196 -3.36 1.45 2.80
C VAL A 196 -2.80 2.03 1.51
N LEU A 197 -3.16 3.25 1.18
CA LEU A 197 -2.82 3.91 -0.07
C LEU A 197 -1.81 5.04 0.17
N ILE A 198 -0.57 4.86 -0.27
CA ILE A 198 0.43 5.93 -0.28
C ILE A 198 0.36 6.60 -1.66
N THR A 199 0.08 7.89 -1.69
CA THR A 199 -0.04 8.64 -2.95
C THR A 199 0.24 10.12 -2.77
N HIS A 200 0.55 10.79 -3.89
CA HIS A 200 0.65 12.24 -4.02
C HIS A 200 -0.40 12.80 -4.99
N SER A 201 -1.24 11.95 -5.58
CA SER A 201 -2.27 12.32 -6.56
C SER A 201 -3.59 12.66 -5.89
N ASP A 202 -4.19 13.81 -6.25
CA ASP A 202 -5.52 14.18 -5.78
C ASP A 202 -6.58 13.16 -6.22
N GLU A 203 -6.46 12.62 -7.44
CA GLU A 203 -7.39 11.63 -8.00
C GLU A 203 -7.38 10.33 -7.19
N MET A 204 -6.21 9.90 -6.71
CA MET A 204 -6.12 8.74 -5.84
C MET A 204 -6.65 9.04 -4.44
N LEU A 205 -6.43 10.26 -3.93
CA LEU A 205 -6.96 10.69 -2.64
C LEU A 205 -8.50 10.72 -2.61
N ASP A 206 -9.14 11.00 -3.73
CA ASP A 206 -10.61 10.99 -3.83
C ASP A 206 -11.22 9.59 -3.63
N LEU A 207 -10.42 8.53 -3.72
CA LEU A 207 -10.85 7.16 -3.42
C LEU A 207 -10.82 6.85 -1.92
N ALA A 208 -10.10 7.63 -1.13
CA ALA A 208 -9.88 7.35 0.27
C ALA A 208 -11.08 7.77 1.16
N ASP A 209 -11.34 6.98 2.18
CA ASP A 209 -12.34 7.28 3.23
C ASP A 209 -11.74 8.20 4.31
N THR A 210 -10.43 8.05 4.56
CA THR A 210 -9.67 8.82 5.55
C THR A 210 -8.26 9.03 5.03
N ALA A 211 -7.66 10.16 5.34
CA ALA A 211 -6.26 10.43 5.07
C ALA A 211 -5.50 10.84 6.33
N ALA A 212 -4.21 10.52 6.35
CA ALA A 212 -3.26 11.00 7.34
C ALA A 212 -2.06 11.68 6.66
N LEU A 213 -1.64 12.81 7.22
CA LEU A 213 -0.42 13.49 6.85
C LEU A 213 0.72 12.99 7.71
N VAL A 214 1.71 12.37 7.06
CA VAL A 214 2.96 11.92 7.69
C VAL A 214 4.03 12.98 7.46
N CYS A 215 4.67 13.44 8.53
CA CYS A 215 5.77 14.39 8.48
C CYS A 215 6.78 14.08 9.59
N GLY A 216 8.08 14.07 9.25
CA GLY A 216 9.13 13.75 10.22
C GLY A 216 8.95 12.39 10.92
N GLY A 217 8.41 11.41 10.23
CA GLY A 217 8.19 10.06 10.76
C GLY A 217 6.94 9.90 11.65
N ASN A 218 6.13 10.94 11.81
CA ASN A 218 4.95 10.94 12.67
C ASN A 218 3.68 11.33 11.89
N ILE A 219 2.50 10.93 12.37
CA ILE A 219 1.22 11.41 11.85
C ILE A 219 0.88 12.73 12.52
N VAL A 220 0.97 13.83 11.77
CA VAL A 220 0.71 15.18 12.28
C VAL A 220 -0.75 15.60 12.16
N ARG A 221 -1.51 15.00 11.25
CA ARG A 221 -2.92 15.30 11.07
C ARG A 221 -3.67 14.12 10.43
N ARG A 222 -4.96 13.99 10.79
CA ARG A 222 -5.89 12.98 10.22
C ARG A 222 -7.23 13.64 9.91
N GLY A 223 -7.93 13.12 8.92
CA GLY A 223 -9.27 13.61 8.61
C GLY A 223 -9.74 13.24 7.20
N GLN A 224 -10.66 14.04 6.70
CA GLN A 224 -11.17 13.89 5.34
C GLN A 224 -10.06 14.14 4.32
N PRO A 225 -9.93 13.28 3.28
CA PRO A 225 -8.81 13.34 2.33
C PRO A 225 -8.57 14.72 1.73
N GLN A 226 -9.62 15.40 1.28
CA GLN A 226 -9.54 16.73 0.65
C GLN A 226 -9.05 17.81 1.63
N GLN A 227 -9.42 17.72 2.93
CA GLN A 227 -8.96 18.64 3.96
C GLN A 227 -7.47 18.44 4.27
N ILE A 228 -7.04 17.18 4.30
CA ILE A 228 -5.64 16.84 4.55
C ILE A 228 -4.78 17.23 3.34
N ALA A 229 -5.28 17.02 2.10
CA ALA A 229 -4.61 17.45 0.88
C ALA A 229 -4.45 18.98 0.81
N ALA A 230 -5.50 19.74 1.13
CA ALA A 230 -5.44 21.20 1.18
C ALA A 230 -4.42 21.68 2.20
N TYR A 231 -4.45 21.14 3.41
CA TYR A 231 -3.47 21.46 4.46
C TYR A 231 -2.03 21.15 4.03
N PHE A 232 -1.81 19.99 3.39
CA PHE A 232 -0.48 19.62 2.89
C PHE A 232 0.06 20.59 1.83
N LYS A 233 -0.82 21.13 0.96
CA LYS A 233 -0.44 22.06 -0.09
C LYS A 233 -0.16 23.47 0.42
N ASP A 234 -0.96 23.94 1.38
CA ASP A 234 -0.97 25.33 1.81
C ASP A 234 -0.05 25.58 3.03
N ASP A 235 0.02 24.66 3.98
CA ASP A 235 0.63 24.86 5.29
C ASP A 235 1.87 23.99 5.55
N CYS A 236 2.13 22.96 4.73
CA CYS A 236 3.28 22.09 4.94
C CYS A 236 4.53 22.72 4.32
N SER A 237 5.32 23.41 5.10
CA SER A 237 6.69 23.78 4.71
C SER A 237 7.50 22.49 4.49
N PRO A 238 8.37 22.41 3.46
CA PRO A 238 9.22 21.24 3.26
C PRO A 238 9.99 20.98 4.56
N CYS A 239 9.91 19.74 5.05
CA CYS A 239 10.69 19.29 6.22
C CYS A 239 12.17 19.46 5.90
N GLY A 240 12.73 20.62 6.22
CA GLY A 240 14.17 20.83 6.28
C GLY A 240 14.70 20.14 7.51
N ASP A 241 15.93 19.63 7.41
CA ASP A 241 16.65 18.88 8.42
C ASP A 241 16.11 19.04 9.86
N ASN A 242 15.43 18.02 10.37
CA ASN A 242 15.06 17.75 11.77
C ASN A 242 13.97 18.58 12.48
N GLU A 243 13.30 19.54 11.89
CA GLU A 243 12.21 20.22 12.59
C GLU A 243 11.02 20.48 11.66
N CYS A 244 10.07 19.53 11.59
CA CYS A 244 8.71 19.86 11.19
C CYS A 244 8.07 20.58 12.39
N LEU A 245 8.28 21.90 12.48
CA LEU A 245 7.60 22.75 13.45
C LEU A 245 6.13 22.89 13.04
N VAL A 246 5.34 21.87 13.33
CA VAL A 246 3.91 22.04 13.43
C VAL A 246 3.62 22.39 14.89
N GLU A 247 3.32 23.65 15.16
CA GLU A 247 2.57 24.00 16.36
C GLU A 247 1.27 23.20 16.31
N VAL A 248 1.22 22.12 17.08
CA VAL A 248 -0.02 21.40 17.36
C VAL A 248 -0.92 22.41 18.06
N ALA A 249 -1.84 23.00 17.30
CA ALA A 249 -2.92 23.77 17.88
C ALA A 249 -3.68 22.83 18.82
N ALA A 250 -3.42 22.98 20.11
CA ALA A 250 -4.16 22.32 21.18
C ALA A 250 -5.57 22.93 21.20
N ASN A 251 -6.45 22.41 20.36
CA ASN A 251 -7.88 22.63 20.45
C ASN A 251 -8.60 21.46 19.75
N ASP A 252 -8.91 20.46 20.56
CA ASP A 252 -10.22 19.80 20.58
C ASP A 252 -10.24 18.88 21.81
N ARG A 253 -10.84 19.41 22.88
CA ARG A 253 -11.40 18.62 23.98
C ARG A 253 -12.85 18.31 23.70
#